data_02111e453f8bdaf33b37dd04155cd5be
#
_entry.id   02111e453f8bdaf33b37dd04155cd5be
#
_cell.length_a   1.000
_cell.length_b   1.000
_cell.length_c   1.000
_cell.angle_alpha   90.00
_cell.angle_beta   90.00
_cell.angle_gamma   90.00
#
_symmetry.space_group_name_H-M   'P 1'
#
loop_
_entity.id
_entity.type
_entity.pdbx_description
1 polymer ?
#
loop_
_entity_poly.entity_id
_entity_poly.type
_entity_poly.pdbx_seq_one_letter_code
_entity_poly.pdbx_strand_id
1 'polypeptide(L)'
;MKTKQLAINAMLAAMCAVLGYVSVDLGNFKFTFESFPILLGALLYGPIDGMIVAFIGTGIYQILKYGLMSTTILWIIPYVIYALMIGLLRKKNWWPVIIISGIVLTVLNTGVIYIDSIVWDYYTFAYVFGSFIFRLIASIIKSVVFTLILKKIWNSIKKVSANSQN
;
A
#
# COMPACT_ATOMS: atom_id res chain seq x y z
N MET A 1 -14.04 3.11 -17.29
CA MET A 1 -13.94 4.04 -16.14
C MET A 1 -14.53 5.39 -16.52
N LYS A 2 -15.34 6.01 -15.64
CA LYS A 2 -15.84 7.37 -15.87
C LYS A 2 -14.72 8.37 -15.60
N THR A 3 -14.72 9.51 -16.28
CA THR A 3 -13.68 10.55 -16.18
C THR A 3 -13.41 10.98 -14.72
N LYS A 4 -14.46 11.14 -13.91
CA LYS A 4 -14.35 11.47 -12.49
C LYS A 4 -13.58 10.40 -11.69
N GLN A 5 -13.83 9.12 -11.95
CA GLN A 5 -13.17 8.00 -11.30
C GLN A 5 -11.68 7.97 -11.65
N LEU A 6 -11.36 8.22 -12.93
CA LEU A 6 -9.96 8.32 -13.38
C LEU A 6 -9.22 9.45 -12.66
N ALA A 7 -9.86 10.63 -12.54
CA ALA A 7 -9.28 11.77 -11.84
C ALA A 7 -9.00 11.44 -10.35
N ILE A 8 -9.94 10.78 -9.67
CA ILE A 8 -9.75 10.38 -8.26
C ILE A 8 -8.64 9.35 -8.13
N ASN A 9 -8.56 8.37 -9.02
CA ASN A 9 -7.47 7.38 -9.00
C ASN A 9 -6.10 8.05 -9.23
N ALA A 10 -6.03 9.05 -10.13
CA ALA A 10 -4.81 9.83 -10.35
C ALA A 10 -4.41 10.63 -9.09
N MET A 11 -5.37 11.25 -8.40
CA MET A 11 -5.12 11.93 -7.13
C MET A 11 -4.63 10.96 -6.04
N LEU A 12 -5.26 9.79 -5.92
CA LEU A 12 -4.85 8.78 -4.94
C LEU A 12 -3.46 8.22 -5.27
N ALA A 13 -3.13 8.03 -6.55
CA ALA A 13 -1.80 7.61 -6.98
C ALA A 13 -0.73 8.67 -6.66
N ALA A 14 -1.04 9.95 -6.89
CA ALA A 14 -0.15 11.05 -6.50
C ALA A 14 0.05 11.12 -4.98
N MET A 15 -1.02 10.98 -4.18
CA MET A 15 -0.91 10.88 -2.72
C MET A 15 -0.08 9.67 -2.28
N CYS A 16 -0.24 8.52 -2.95
CA CYS A 16 0.57 7.33 -2.68
C CYS A 16 2.06 7.61 -2.90
N ALA A 17 2.41 8.24 -4.01
CA ALA A 17 3.79 8.60 -4.33
C ALA A 17 4.39 9.57 -3.29
N VAL A 18 3.64 10.61 -2.90
CA VAL A 18 4.08 11.59 -1.90
C VAL A 18 4.25 10.92 -0.53
N LEU A 19 3.26 10.15 -0.06
CA LEU A 19 3.32 9.48 1.24
C LEU A 19 4.38 8.36 1.29
N GLY A 20 4.75 7.78 0.15
CA GLY A 20 5.87 6.88 0.02
C GLY A 20 7.22 7.61 0.08
N TYR A 21 7.30 8.79 -0.54
CA TYR A 21 8.51 9.61 -0.53
C TYR A 21 8.78 10.20 0.86
N VAL A 22 7.75 10.74 1.52
CA VAL A 22 7.77 11.23 2.90
C VAL A 22 7.72 10.04 3.85
N SER A 23 8.82 9.32 3.97
CA SER A 23 8.96 8.19 4.87
C SER A 23 9.75 8.58 6.11
N VAL A 24 9.40 7.98 7.25
CA VAL A 24 10.20 8.06 8.47
C VAL A 24 11.12 6.85 8.50
N ASP A 25 12.41 7.11 8.31
CA ASP A 25 13.44 6.07 8.40
C ASP A 25 13.87 5.93 9.86
N LEU A 26 13.56 4.80 10.46
CA LEU A 26 13.86 4.45 11.85
C LEU A 26 15.02 3.43 11.89
N GLY A 27 16.15 3.81 11.31
CA GLY A 27 17.34 2.96 11.22
C GLY A 27 17.11 1.73 10.35
N ASN A 28 16.81 0.58 10.96
CA ASN A 28 16.69 -0.69 10.26
C ASN A 28 15.33 -0.93 9.60
N PHE A 29 14.36 -0.03 9.72
CA PHE A 29 13.09 -0.14 9.01
C PHE A 29 12.52 1.22 8.64
N LYS A 30 11.75 1.22 7.56
CA LYS A 30 11.13 2.40 6.99
C LYS A 30 9.62 2.37 7.24
N PHE A 31 9.10 3.45 7.82
CA PHE A 31 7.69 3.62 8.06
C PHE A 31 7.07 4.54 7.00
N THR A 32 6.17 4.01 6.18
CA THR A 32 5.49 4.74 5.10
C THR A 32 3.98 4.66 5.25
N PHE A 33 3.28 5.68 4.79
CA PHE A 33 1.82 5.72 4.74
C PHE A 33 1.25 5.51 3.34
N GLU A 34 2.08 5.15 2.36
CA GLU A 34 1.72 4.94 0.95
C GLU A 34 0.58 3.92 0.74
N SER A 35 0.43 2.95 1.64
CA SER A 35 -0.64 1.96 1.59
C SER A 35 -2.03 2.53 1.91
N PHE A 36 -2.14 3.74 2.47
CA PHE A 36 -3.43 4.35 2.79
C PHE A 36 -4.24 4.79 1.56
N PRO A 37 -3.68 5.54 0.58
CA PRO A 37 -4.39 5.86 -0.66
C PRO A 37 -4.76 4.62 -1.49
N ILE A 38 -3.90 3.58 -1.47
CA ILE A 38 -4.18 2.30 -2.13
C ILE A 38 -5.39 1.63 -1.50
N LEU A 39 -5.45 1.60 -0.16
CA LEU A 39 -6.59 1.10 0.61
C LEU A 39 -7.88 1.84 0.24
N LEU A 40 -7.85 3.17 0.14
CA LEU A 40 -9.00 3.97 -0.24
C LEU A 40 -9.49 3.63 -1.64
N GLY A 41 -8.61 3.58 -2.63
CA GLY A 41 -8.93 3.22 -4.01
C GLY A 41 -9.58 1.83 -4.10
N ALA A 42 -9.01 0.84 -3.41
CA ALA A 42 -9.51 -0.53 -3.40
C ALA A 42 -10.88 -0.67 -2.69
N LEU A 43 -11.09 0.02 -1.57
CA LEU A 43 -12.36 -0.03 -0.83
C LEU A 43 -13.50 0.68 -1.57
N LEU A 44 -13.23 1.83 -2.18
CA LEU A 44 -14.25 2.66 -2.80
C LEU A 44 -14.65 2.19 -4.19
N TYR A 45 -13.66 1.93 -5.03
CA TYR A 45 -13.88 1.66 -6.45
C TYR A 45 -13.65 0.18 -6.81
N GLY A 46 -12.94 -0.57 -5.99
CA GLY A 46 -12.74 -2.00 -6.17
C GLY A 46 -11.32 -2.42 -6.49
N PRO A 47 -11.13 -3.73 -6.78
CA PRO A 47 -9.78 -4.28 -6.90
C PRO A 47 -8.97 -3.67 -8.04
N ILE A 48 -9.59 -3.44 -9.21
CA ILE A 48 -8.89 -2.91 -10.38
C ILE A 48 -8.39 -1.49 -10.12
N ASP A 49 -9.24 -0.61 -9.57
CA ASP A 49 -8.87 0.77 -9.26
C ASP A 49 -7.77 0.84 -8.19
N GLY A 50 -7.90 0.01 -7.14
CA GLY A 50 -6.86 -0.12 -6.12
C GLY A 50 -5.52 -0.59 -6.69
N MET A 51 -5.53 -1.57 -7.61
CA MET A 51 -4.32 -2.03 -8.29
C MET A 51 -3.68 -0.95 -9.18
N ILE A 52 -4.50 -0.15 -9.89
CA ILE A 52 -4.00 0.98 -10.70
C ILE A 52 -3.33 2.02 -9.80
N VAL A 53 -3.97 2.40 -8.68
CA VAL A 53 -3.40 3.33 -7.70
C VAL A 53 -2.10 2.79 -7.12
N ALA A 54 -2.06 1.50 -6.76
CA ALA A 54 -0.87 0.84 -6.24
C ALA A 54 0.26 0.84 -7.28
N PHE A 55 -0.01 0.37 -8.50
CA PHE A 55 0.99 0.26 -9.55
C PHE A 55 1.61 1.62 -9.90
N ILE A 56 0.76 2.63 -10.16
CA ILE A 56 1.22 3.96 -10.55
C ILE A 56 1.88 4.68 -9.37
N GLY A 57 1.21 4.71 -8.20
CA GLY A 57 1.68 5.46 -7.04
C GLY A 57 2.99 4.90 -6.47
N THR A 58 3.06 3.58 -6.27
CA THR A 58 4.28 2.93 -5.79
C THR A 58 5.38 2.97 -6.84
N GLY A 59 5.03 2.81 -8.13
CA GLY A 59 6.00 2.91 -9.24
C GLY A 59 6.66 4.28 -9.31
N ILE A 60 5.87 5.37 -9.28
CA ILE A 60 6.40 6.74 -9.26
C ILE A 60 7.30 6.96 -8.04
N TYR A 61 6.84 6.55 -6.85
CA TYR A 61 7.61 6.65 -5.63
C TYR A 61 8.96 5.91 -5.72
N GLN A 62 8.96 4.67 -6.19
CA GLN A 62 10.17 3.87 -6.34
C GLN A 62 11.18 4.53 -7.31
N ILE A 63 10.70 5.00 -8.46
CA ILE A 63 11.54 5.65 -9.47
C ILE A 63 12.11 6.98 -8.93
N LEU A 64 11.30 7.79 -8.26
CA LEU A 64 11.74 9.09 -7.73
C LEU A 64 12.75 8.95 -6.58
N LYS A 65 12.61 7.92 -5.74
CA LYS A 65 13.45 7.76 -4.55
C LYS A 65 14.71 6.93 -4.80
N TYR A 66 14.61 5.88 -5.61
CA TYR A 66 15.68 4.91 -5.83
C TYR A 66 16.21 4.87 -7.26
N GLY A 67 15.54 5.58 -8.19
CA GLY A 67 15.81 5.47 -9.61
C GLY A 67 15.15 4.24 -10.25
N LEU A 68 15.35 4.09 -11.55
CA LEU A 68 14.87 2.92 -12.28
C LEU A 68 15.85 1.77 -12.08
N MET A 69 15.51 0.84 -11.20
CA MET A 69 16.31 -0.35 -10.88
C MET A 69 15.62 -1.62 -11.37
N SER A 70 16.39 -2.68 -11.58
CA SER A 70 15.84 -4.01 -11.92
C SER A 70 14.82 -4.53 -10.89
N THR A 71 14.97 -4.10 -9.63
CA THR A 71 14.11 -4.49 -8.51
C THR A 71 12.84 -3.64 -8.40
N THR A 72 12.71 -2.53 -9.15
CA THR A 72 11.56 -1.61 -9.05
C THR A 72 10.23 -2.33 -9.22
N ILE A 73 10.11 -3.23 -10.21
CA ILE A 73 8.89 -4.00 -10.45
C ILE A 73 8.60 -4.94 -9.26
N LEU A 74 9.64 -5.57 -8.72
CA LEU A 74 9.53 -6.49 -7.59
C LEU A 74 8.92 -5.80 -6.35
N TRP A 75 9.29 -4.53 -6.10
CA TRP A 75 8.76 -3.73 -5.00
C TRP A 75 7.32 -3.25 -5.20
N ILE A 76 6.80 -3.22 -6.43
CA ILE A 76 5.41 -2.86 -6.74
C ILE A 76 4.45 -4.01 -6.45
N ILE A 77 4.87 -5.26 -6.71
CA ILE A 77 4.02 -6.45 -6.62
C ILE A 77 3.28 -6.59 -5.28
N PRO A 78 3.92 -6.46 -4.10
CA PRO A 78 3.24 -6.55 -2.82
C PRO A 78 2.07 -5.59 -2.66
N TYR A 79 2.21 -4.36 -3.14
CA TYR A 79 1.16 -3.34 -3.06
C TYR A 79 -0.01 -3.59 -4.00
N VAL A 80 0.26 -4.15 -5.18
CA VAL A 80 -0.78 -4.58 -6.12
C VAL A 80 -1.57 -5.75 -5.53
N ILE A 81 -0.92 -6.73 -4.92
CA ILE A 81 -1.58 -7.85 -4.23
C ILE A 81 -2.39 -7.35 -3.03
N TYR A 82 -1.85 -6.42 -2.24
CA TYR A 82 -2.55 -5.77 -1.14
C TYR A 82 -3.85 -5.09 -1.61
N ALA A 83 -3.78 -4.32 -2.70
CA ALA A 83 -4.95 -3.67 -3.30
C ALA A 83 -5.99 -4.68 -3.79
N LEU A 84 -5.55 -5.75 -4.44
CA LEU A 84 -6.40 -6.83 -4.92
C LEU A 84 -7.16 -7.49 -3.77
N MET A 85 -6.47 -7.87 -2.69
CA MET A 85 -7.09 -8.50 -1.52
C MET A 85 -8.16 -7.62 -0.89
N ILE A 86 -7.86 -6.34 -0.66
CA ILE A 86 -8.81 -5.39 -0.08
C ILE A 86 -10.02 -5.22 -0.99
N GLY A 87 -9.79 -5.01 -2.29
CA GLY A 87 -10.84 -4.79 -3.26
C GLY A 87 -11.79 -5.98 -3.42
N LEU A 88 -11.28 -7.21 -3.39
CA LEU A 88 -12.07 -8.44 -3.43
C LEU A 88 -12.89 -8.63 -2.16
N LEU A 89 -12.31 -8.30 -1.01
CA LEU A 89 -12.92 -8.50 0.30
C LEU A 89 -13.72 -7.28 0.80
N ARG A 90 -13.84 -6.20 0.00
CA ARG A 90 -14.48 -4.92 0.38
C ARG A 90 -15.95 -5.04 0.84
N LYS A 91 -16.65 -6.11 0.43
CA LYS A 91 -18.04 -6.38 0.83
C LYS A 91 -18.16 -7.01 2.21
N LYS A 92 -17.06 -7.51 2.78
CA LYS A 92 -16.98 -8.08 4.13
C LYS A 92 -16.75 -6.97 5.17
N ASN A 93 -16.68 -7.36 6.43
CA ASN A 93 -16.27 -6.44 7.49
C ASN A 93 -14.87 -5.89 7.18
N TRP A 94 -14.78 -4.60 6.88
CA TRP A 94 -13.55 -3.96 6.35
C TRP A 94 -12.41 -3.88 7.38
N TRP A 95 -12.69 -3.80 8.68
CA TRP A 95 -11.64 -3.68 9.70
C TRP A 95 -10.72 -4.92 9.81
N PRO A 96 -11.23 -6.19 9.89
CA PRO A 96 -10.34 -7.34 9.88
C PRO A 96 -9.63 -7.51 8.53
N VAL A 97 -10.30 -7.14 7.42
CA VAL A 97 -9.69 -7.18 6.09
C VAL A 97 -8.46 -6.27 6.02
N ILE A 98 -8.52 -5.06 6.58
CA ILE A 98 -7.39 -4.13 6.61
C ILE A 98 -6.22 -4.71 7.42
N ILE A 99 -6.49 -5.28 8.59
CA ILE A 99 -5.44 -5.85 9.45
C ILE A 99 -4.77 -7.05 8.76
N ILE A 100 -5.57 -7.99 8.25
CA ILE A 100 -5.05 -9.19 7.57
C ILE A 100 -4.25 -8.80 6.32
N SER A 101 -4.79 -7.89 5.50
CA SER A 101 -4.08 -7.42 4.31
C SER A 101 -2.78 -6.68 4.64
N GLY A 102 -2.73 -5.95 5.76
CA GLY A 102 -1.51 -5.30 6.26
C GLY A 102 -0.44 -6.33 6.67
N ILE A 103 -0.84 -7.41 7.33
CA ILE A 103 0.06 -8.53 7.68
C ILE A 103 0.59 -9.19 6.41
N VAL A 104 -0.28 -9.49 5.45
CA VAL A 104 0.11 -10.09 4.16
C VAL A 104 1.08 -9.17 3.41
N LEU A 105 0.81 -7.85 3.37
CA LEU A 105 1.72 -6.88 2.76
C LEU A 105 3.12 -6.94 3.40
N THR A 106 3.19 -7.06 4.73
CA THR A 106 4.47 -7.16 5.45
C THR A 106 5.22 -8.46 5.12
N VAL A 107 4.51 -9.58 5.03
CA VAL A 107 5.09 -10.86 4.62
C VAL A 107 5.63 -10.79 3.19
N LEU A 108 4.84 -10.25 2.26
CA LEU A 108 5.25 -10.09 0.87
C LEU A 108 6.45 -9.14 0.72
N ASN A 109 6.46 -8.00 1.42
CA ASN A 109 7.60 -7.10 1.42
C ASN A 109 8.86 -7.76 2.01
N THR A 110 8.71 -8.63 3.02
CA THR A 110 9.83 -9.41 3.55
C THR A 110 10.35 -10.41 2.53
N GLY A 111 9.44 -11.03 1.76
CA GLY A 111 9.81 -11.89 0.64
C GLY A 111 10.60 -11.14 -0.44
N VAL A 112 10.20 -9.90 -0.76
CA VAL A 112 10.93 -9.04 -1.70
C VAL A 112 12.35 -8.74 -1.18
N ILE A 113 12.49 -8.34 0.09
CA ILE A 113 13.80 -8.07 0.70
C ILE A 113 14.67 -9.34 0.68
N TYR A 114 14.06 -10.51 0.91
CA TYR A 114 14.77 -11.79 0.85
C TYR A 114 15.27 -12.11 -0.58
N ILE A 115 14.44 -11.85 -1.61
CA ILE A 115 14.84 -12.01 -3.00
C ILE A 115 15.97 -11.03 -3.36
N ASP A 116 15.85 -9.76 -2.96
CA ASP A 116 16.89 -8.75 -3.15
C ASP A 116 18.21 -9.15 -2.47
N SER A 117 18.13 -9.80 -1.30
CA SER A 117 19.29 -10.32 -0.58
C SER A 117 20.00 -11.45 -1.32
N ILE A 118 19.26 -12.34 -1.99
CA ILE A 118 19.85 -13.49 -2.69
C ILE A 118 20.37 -13.09 -4.07
N VAL A 119 19.63 -12.24 -4.80
CA VAL A 119 19.90 -11.98 -6.22
C VAL A 119 20.90 -10.84 -6.40
N TRP A 120 20.84 -9.81 -5.54
CA TRP A 120 21.64 -8.59 -5.68
C TRP A 120 22.52 -8.27 -4.47
N ASP A 121 22.44 -9.08 -3.41
CA ASP A 121 23.23 -8.94 -2.16
C ASP A 121 23.07 -7.57 -1.46
N TYR A 122 21.89 -6.92 -1.66
CA TYR A 122 21.61 -5.60 -1.07
C TYR A 122 21.36 -5.65 0.44
N TYR A 123 20.93 -6.78 0.97
CA TYR A 123 20.57 -6.92 2.38
C TYR A 123 21.18 -8.18 2.98
N THR A 124 21.69 -8.08 4.22
CA THR A 124 22.15 -9.26 4.96
C THR A 124 20.98 -10.12 5.44
N PHE A 125 21.18 -11.42 5.54
CA PHE A 125 20.18 -12.36 6.07
C PHE A 125 19.69 -11.96 7.48
N ALA A 126 20.62 -11.47 8.32
CA ALA A 126 20.29 -10.96 9.66
C ALA A 126 19.34 -9.74 9.60
N TYR A 127 19.47 -8.87 8.59
CA TYR A 127 18.57 -7.74 8.38
C TYR A 127 17.16 -8.19 7.97
N VAL A 128 17.06 -9.18 7.07
CA VAL A 128 15.77 -9.68 6.56
C VAL A 128 14.91 -10.20 7.71
N PHE A 129 15.46 -11.08 8.55
CA PHE A 129 14.72 -11.74 9.62
C PHE A 129 14.73 -10.97 10.95
N GLY A 130 15.83 -10.29 11.27
CA GLY A 130 15.94 -9.51 12.51
C GLY A 130 14.97 -8.34 12.59
N SER A 131 14.67 -7.68 11.47
CA SER A 131 13.70 -6.58 11.42
C SER A 131 12.25 -7.02 11.16
N PHE A 132 11.98 -8.30 10.90
CA PHE A 132 10.64 -8.80 10.55
C PHE A 132 9.59 -8.53 11.63
N ILE A 133 9.92 -8.84 12.90
CA ILE A 133 9.00 -8.64 14.02
C ILE A 133 8.64 -7.16 14.17
N PHE A 134 9.62 -6.25 14.08
CA PHE A 134 9.40 -4.81 14.17
C PHE A 134 8.50 -4.32 13.02
N ARG A 135 8.72 -4.80 11.79
CA ARG A 135 7.87 -4.48 10.62
C ARG A 135 6.45 -4.99 10.80
N LEU A 136 6.27 -6.16 11.38
CA LEU A 136 4.95 -6.76 11.64
C LEU A 136 4.18 -5.95 12.69
N ILE A 137 4.81 -5.58 13.80
CA ILE A 137 4.21 -4.72 14.83
C ILE A 137 3.83 -3.37 14.23
N ALA A 138 4.74 -2.73 13.49
CA ALA A 138 4.48 -1.45 12.82
C ALA A 138 3.31 -1.53 11.82
N SER A 139 3.19 -2.65 11.08
CA SER A 139 2.07 -2.90 10.15
C SER A 139 0.74 -3.04 10.87
N ILE A 140 0.70 -3.74 12.00
CA ILE A 140 -0.52 -3.87 12.82
C ILE A 140 -0.95 -2.50 13.36
N ILE A 141 -0.02 -1.74 13.95
CA ILE A 141 -0.29 -0.38 14.45
C ILE A 141 -0.83 0.51 13.32
N LYS A 142 -0.17 0.50 12.15
CA LYS A 142 -0.61 1.25 10.96
C LYS A 142 -2.01 0.85 10.52
N SER A 143 -2.33 -0.44 10.49
CA SER A 143 -3.65 -0.96 10.11
C SER A 143 -4.74 -0.54 11.09
N VAL A 144 -4.44 -0.50 12.39
CA VAL A 144 -5.35 0.01 13.42
C VAL A 144 -5.60 1.51 13.22
N VAL A 145 -4.55 2.30 13.00
CA VAL A 145 -4.67 3.75 12.72
C VAL A 145 -5.52 3.99 11.46
N PHE A 146 -5.29 3.25 10.38
CA PHE A 146 -6.10 3.36 9.16
C PHE A 146 -7.57 3.02 9.42
N THR A 147 -7.83 1.99 10.21
CA THR A 147 -9.18 1.59 10.62
C THR A 147 -9.89 2.71 11.38
N LEU A 148 -9.22 3.36 12.33
CA LEU A 148 -9.78 4.46 13.11
C LEU A 148 -10.06 5.70 12.23
N ILE A 149 -9.13 6.06 11.35
CA ILE A 149 -9.30 7.17 10.41
C ILE A 149 -10.50 6.89 9.49
N LEU A 150 -10.55 5.70 8.90
CA LEU A 150 -11.66 5.32 8.01
C LEU A 150 -13.00 5.34 8.73
N LYS A 151 -13.08 4.84 9.96
CA LYS A 151 -14.32 4.88 10.75
C LYS A 151 -14.85 6.30 10.89
N LYS A 152 -13.95 7.28 11.10
CA LYS A 152 -14.32 8.70 11.27
C LYS A 152 -14.81 9.34 9.96
N ILE A 153 -14.17 9.03 8.83
CA ILE A 153 -14.42 9.71 7.55
C ILE A 153 -15.31 8.91 6.57
N TRP A 154 -15.65 7.66 6.92
CA TRP A 154 -16.35 6.73 6.02
C TRP A 154 -17.62 7.27 5.37
N ASN A 155 -18.46 7.93 6.16
CA ASN A 155 -19.73 8.48 5.67
C ASN A 155 -19.52 9.61 4.65
N SER A 156 -18.49 10.44 4.84
CA SER A 156 -18.13 11.52 3.91
C SER A 156 -17.57 10.96 2.61
N ILE A 157 -16.71 9.95 2.71
CA ILE A 157 -16.07 9.31 1.55
C ILE A 157 -17.11 8.56 0.70
N LYS A 158 -18.06 7.85 1.31
CA LYS A 158 -19.15 7.17 0.57
C LYS A 158 -19.99 8.14 -0.27
N LYS A 159 -20.30 9.33 0.26
CA LYS A 159 -21.03 10.35 -0.52
C LYS A 159 -20.27 10.78 -1.77
N VAL A 160 -18.96 11.00 -1.66
CA VAL A 160 -18.09 11.36 -2.80
C VAL A 160 -18.06 10.24 -3.84
N SER A 161 -17.90 8.99 -3.40
CA SER A 161 -17.88 7.81 -4.29
C SER A 161 -19.22 7.63 -5.03
N ALA A 162 -20.35 7.77 -4.35
CA ALA A 162 -21.66 7.67 -4.98
C ALA A 162 -21.88 8.73 -6.07
N ASN A 163 -21.47 9.98 -5.79
CA ASN A 163 -21.55 11.07 -6.77
C ASN A 163 -20.57 10.92 -7.94
N SER A 164 -19.55 10.09 -7.85
CA SER A 164 -18.59 9.82 -8.90
C SER A 164 -19.03 8.69 -9.84
N GLN A 165 -20.01 7.88 -9.44
CA GLN A 165 -20.53 6.76 -10.22
C GLN A 165 -21.76 7.14 -11.06
N ASN A 166 -22.42 8.24 -10.72
CA ASN A 166 -23.48 8.86 -11.53
C ASN A 166 -22.87 9.85 -12.53
#